data_b7eb20bd3119d45a1334d503c18c0228
#
_entry.id   b7eb20bd3119d45a1334d503c18c0228
#
_cell.length_a   1.000
_cell.length_b   1.000
_cell.length_c   1.000
_cell.angle_alpha   90.00
_cell.angle_beta   90.00
_cell.angle_gamma   90.00
#
_symmetry.space_group_name_H-M   'P 1'
#
loop_
_entity.id
_entity.type
_entity.pdbx_description
1 polymer ?
#
loop_
_entity_poly.entity_id
_entity_poly.type
_entity_poly.pdbx_seq_one_letter_code
_entity_poly.pdbx_strand_id
1 'polypeptide(L)'
;MATLIHTLADHSDDVNYCAFSSSCLATCSLDKTIRVYSLSNFSELPYSPLKGHTYAVHCCCFSASGRVLASCSTDGTTALWDARGGQRLALLEQPGASPVRVCRFSPEDTYLLSGAADGSVVLWNVQSLKLHRSGNVKGGSLVACAFSPNGSFFVTGSSSGDLTIWDDKMRCLYNEKAHDLGVTCCDISSHPVSDSENGFKYFQMASCGQDNQVKLWLILFADFLGVELKYKCTLNGHSAPVLACAFSCDGQMIVSGSVDKRVIICETSTGNTLHTLSQHTRYVTTCAFAPHSPLLATGSMDKTVHIWQLDLRQPCAGDTVENESKVAVEDWSEDDVSAWLCAQDLADFVGLFKMNNIDGKELLNLTKESLANELKIESLGQRSKVLQKIEELRMTMISVSVPVPDEFLCPITRELMNDPVIATDGYSYEREAMENWISNRRSSPMTNLPLHSLLLTPNRTLKMAITRWLDTQQK
;
A
#
# COMPACT_ATOMS: atom_id res chain seq x y z
N MET A 1 12.78 6.05 3.99
CA MET A 1 13.85 6.15 2.95
C MET A 1 13.73 4.94 2.03
N ALA A 2 13.98 5.06 0.72
CA ALA A 2 13.97 3.92 -0.20
C ALA A 2 15.44 3.56 -0.52
N THR A 3 15.86 2.35 -0.13
CA THR A 3 17.25 1.91 -0.26
C THR A 3 17.33 0.75 -1.25
N LEU A 4 18.22 0.83 -2.24
CA LEU A 4 18.50 -0.28 -3.15
C LEU A 4 19.24 -1.38 -2.39
N ILE A 5 18.62 -2.58 -2.26
CA ILE A 5 19.20 -3.69 -1.52
C ILE A 5 19.75 -4.79 -2.43
N HIS A 6 19.20 -4.93 -3.63
CA HIS A 6 19.66 -5.96 -4.58
C HIS A 6 19.41 -5.56 -6.03
N THR A 7 20.22 -6.08 -6.96
CA THR A 7 20.06 -5.91 -8.40
C THR A 7 20.13 -7.29 -9.08
N LEU A 8 19.07 -7.66 -9.78
CA LEU A 8 19.00 -8.87 -10.58
C LEU A 8 19.33 -8.50 -12.03
N ALA A 9 20.32 -9.16 -12.64
CA ALA A 9 20.82 -8.86 -13.98
C ALA A 9 20.92 -10.12 -14.87
N ASP A 10 20.03 -11.08 -14.64
CA ASP A 10 20.08 -12.40 -15.30
C ASP A 10 19.38 -12.43 -16.66
N HIS A 11 18.44 -11.50 -16.93
CA HIS A 11 17.79 -11.42 -18.22
C HIS A 11 18.74 -10.95 -19.35
N SER A 12 18.66 -11.59 -20.50
CA SER A 12 19.49 -11.25 -21.66
C SER A 12 18.91 -10.13 -22.51
N ASP A 13 17.64 -9.74 -22.28
CA ASP A 13 16.92 -8.69 -22.99
C ASP A 13 16.01 -7.91 -22.06
N ASP A 14 15.29 -6.91 -22.59
CA ASP A 14 14.44 -5.97 -21.82
C ASP A 14 13.50 -6.72 -20.88
N VAL A 15 13.43 -6.27 -19.63
CA VAL A 15 12.45 -6.76 -18.64
C VAL A 15 11.12 -6.07 -18.90
N ASN A 16 10.04 -6.83 -19.10
CA ASN A 16 8.72 -6.29 -19.40
C ASN A 16 7.82 -6.17 -18.18
N TYR A 17 7.89 -7.15 -17.29
CA TYR A 17 7.00 -7.19 -16.12
C TYR A 17 7.65 -7.87 -14.93
N CYS A 18 7.21 -7.51 -13.72
CA CYS A 18 7.56 -8.17 -12.46
C CYS A 18 6.31 -8.34 -11.58
N ALA A 19 6.25 -9.42 -10.83
CA ALA A 19 5.16 -9.71 -9.91
C ALA A 19 5.68 -10.42 -8.66
N PHE A 20 5.13 -10.07 -7.50
CA PHE A 20 5.41 -10.73 -6.23
C PHE A 20 4.34 -11.76 -5.89
N SER A 21 4.76 -12.80 -5.21
CA SER A 21 3.94 -13.63 -4.34
C SER A 21 4.38 -13.42 -2.88
N SER A 22 3.82 -14.16 -1.95
CA SER A 22 4.26 -14.15 -0.54
C SER A 22 5.71 -14.59 -0.33
N SER A 23 6.29 -15.37 -1.24
CA SER A 23 7.62 -15.98 -1.10
C SER A 23 8.57 -15.81 -2.28
N CYS A 24 8.06 -15.37 -3.43
CA CYS A 24 8.83 -15.30 -4.67
C CYS A 24 8.58 -14.01 -5.43
N LEU A 25 9.57 -13.60 -6.22
CA LEU A 25 9.47 -12.59 -7.25
C LEU A 25 9.59 -13.28 -8.62
N ALA A 26 8.63 -13.06 -9.51
CA ALA A 26 8.73 -13.46 -10.91
C ALA A 26 8.98 -12.25 -11.80
N THR A 27 9.82 -12.42 -12.82
CA THR A 27 10.13 -11.40 -13.83
C THR A 27 10.01 -12.00 -15.20
N CYS A 28 9.52 -11.26 -16.18
CA CYS A 28 9.43 -11.73 -17.57
C CYS A 28 10.05 -10.73 -18.55
N SER A 29 10.49 -11.23 -19.70
CA SER A 29 11.35 -10.47 -20.61
C SER A 29 11.08 -10.73 -22.08
N LEU A 30 11.61 -9.84 -22.93
CA LEU A 30 11.73 -10.05 -24.36
C LEU A 30 12.62 -11.27 -24.71
N ASP A 31 13.47 -11.72 -23.78
CA ASP A 31 14.29 -12.93 -23.94
C ASP A 31 13.48 -14.23 -23.96
N LYS A 32 12.14 -14.16 -23.92
CA LYS A 32 11.18 -15.27 -23.98
C LYS A 32 11.13 -16.12 -22.72
N THR A 33 11.76 -15.68 -21.64
CA THR A 33 11.82 -16.43 -20.38
C THR A 33 11.08 -15.71 -19.25
N ILE A 34 10.68 -16.49 -18.27
CA ILE A 34 10.25 -16.01 -16.98
C ILE A 34 11.29 -16.48 -15.95
N ARG A 35 11.78 -15.59 -15.12
CA ARG A 35 12.68 -15.93 -14.03
C ARG A 35 11.98 -15.80 -12.70
N VAL A 36 12.31 -16.70 -11.78
CA VAL A 36 11.67 -16.75 -10.45
C VAL A 36 12.75 -16.76 -9.41
N TYR A 37 12.63 -15.84 -8.45
CA TYR A 37 13.61 -15.60 -7.39
C TYR A 37 12.95 -15.79 -6.02
N SER A 38 13.72 -16.32 -5.06
CA SER A 38 13.31 -16.38 -3.67
C SER A 38 13.36 -15.01 -3.00
N LEU A 39 12.36 -14.64 -2.19
CA LEU A 39 12.40 -13.39 -1.43
C LEU A 39 13.34 -13.44 -0.21
N SER A 40 13.76 -14.63 0.24
CA SER A 40 14.62 -14.76 1.41
C SER A 40 16.06 -14.29 1.17
N ASN A 41 16.57 -14.45 -0.05
CA ASN A 41 17.95 -14.16 -0.40
C ASN A 41 18.13 -13.62 -1.83
N PHE A 42 17.06 -13.40 -2.55
CA PHE A 42 17.00 -12.96 -3.96
C PHE A 42 17.78 -13.85 -4.93
N SER A 43 18.01 -15.11 -4.57
CA SER A 43 18.60 -16.09 -5.48
C SER A 43 17.58 -16.63 -6.47
N GLU A 44 18.00 -16.89 -7.69
CA GLU A 44 17.19 -17.57 -8.70
C GLU A 44 16.88 -19.00 -8.26
N LEU A 45 15.61 -19.43 -8.39
CA LEU A 45 15.18 -20.76 -7.97
C LEU A 45 15.70 -21.83 -8.95
N PRO A 46 15.97 -23.08 -8.49
CA PRO A 46 16.64 -24.11 -9.30
C PRO A 46 15.92 -24.50 -10.59
N TYR A 47 14.61 -24.30 -10.66
CA TYR A 47 13.79 -24.60 -11.84
C TYR A 47 13.69 -23.42 -12.83
N SER A 48 14.19 -22.27 -12.44
CA SER A 48 14.26 -21.06 -13.28
C SER A 48 15.51 -21.12 -14.18
N PRO A 49 15.45 -20.53 -15.38
CA PRO A 49 14.34 -19.84 -16.01
C PRO A 49 13.27 -20.78 -16.58
N LEU A 50 11.98 -20.36 -16.48
CA LEU A 50 10.87 -21.05 -17.11
C LEU A 50 10.90 -20.78 -18.61
N LYS A 51 10.99 -21.84 -19.42
CA LYS A 51 11.08 -21.80 -20.88
C LYS A 51 9.87 -22.49 -21.49
N GLY A 52 9.29 -21.90 -22.54
CA GLY A 52 8.13 -22.49 -23.21
C GLY A 52 7.38 -21.53 -24.12
N HIS A 53 7.51 -20.23 -23.92
CA HIS A 53 7.05 -19.24 -24.89
C HIS A 53 8.01 -19.14 -26.07
N THR A 54 7.46 -18.98 -27.26
CA THR A 54 8.26 -18.89 -28.50
C THR A 54 8.63 -17.45 -28.86
N TYR A 55 7.91 -16.48 -28.29
CA TYR A 55 8.13 -15.05 -28.44
C TYR A 55 8.18 -14.32 -27.09
N ALA A 56 8.37 -13.01 -27.15
CA ALA A 56 8.47 -12.12 -26.00
C ALA A 56 7.34 -12.35 -24.97
N VAL A 57 7.70 -12.42 -23.68
CA VAL A 57 6.75 -12.47 -22.56
C VAL A 57 6.46 -11.06 -22.09
N HIS A 58 5.19 -10.66 -22.09
CA HIS A 58 4.78 -9.29 -21.80
C HIS A 58 4.35 -9.05 -20.37
N CYS A 59 3.69 -10.02 -19.77
CA CYS A 59 3.18 -9.90 -18.41
C CYS A 59 3.26 -11.25 -17.70
N CYS A 60 3.41 -11.20 -16.40
CA CYS A 60 3.27 -12.36 -15.52
C CYS A 60 2.54 -11.94 -14.22
N CYS A 61 1.82 -12.87 -13.62
CA CYS A 61 1.13 -12.64 -12.36
C CYS A 61 0.98 -13.94 -11.57
N PHE A 62 1.08 -13.84 -10.25
CA PHE A 62 0.77 -14.96 -9.37
C PHE A 62 -0.73 -15.04 -9.08
N SER A 63 -1.22 -16.23 -8.86
CA SER A 63 -2.50 -16.48 -8.19
C SER A 63 -2.46 -15.93 -6.76
N ALA A 64 -3.60 -15.58 -6.17
CA ALA A 64 -3.68 -15.08 -4.79
C ALA A 64 -3.08 -16.07 -3.79
N SER A 65 -3.25 -17.36 -4.05
CA SER A 65 -2.64 -18.45 -3.26
C SER A 65 -1.11 -18.56 -3.45
N GLY A 66 -0.51 -17.86 -4.42
CA GLY A 66 0.91 -17.95 -4.77
C GLY A 66 1.34 -19.31 -5.36
N ARG A 67 0.39 -20.21 -5.66
CA ARG A 67 0.70 -21.57 -6.16
C ARG A 67 0.86 -21.66 -7.67
N VAL A 68 0.19 -20.78 -8.38
CA VAL A 68 0.20 -20.76 -9.86
C VAL A 68 0.76 -19.43 -10.32
N LEU A 69 1.64 -19.48 -11.29
CA LEU A 69 2.13 -18.30 -12.01
C LEU A 69 1.54 -18.35 -13.41
N ALA A 70 0.97 -17.25 -13.88
CA ALA A 70 0.55 -17.07 -15.27
C ALA A 70 1.54 -16.17 -16.01
N SER A 71 1.77 -16.44 -17.28
CA SER A 71 2.57 -15.58 -18.16
C SER A 71 1.93 -15.49 -19.53
N CYS A 72 1.96 -14.32 -20.17
CA CYS A 72 1.39 -14.13 -21.50
C CYS A 72 2.41 -13.57 -22.49
N SER A 73 2.24 -13.91 -23.77
CA SER A 73 3.26 -13.69 -24.78
C SER A 73 2.70 -13.23 -26.13
N THR A 74 3.59 -12.65 -26.92
CA THR A 74 3.37 -12.35 -28.35
C THR A 74 3.02 -13.59 -29.16
N ASP A 75 3.33 -14.80 -28.67
CA ASP A 75 2.97 -16.05 -29.33
C ASP A 75 1.47 -16.37 -29.33
N GLY A 76 0.65 -15.48 -28.79
CA GLY A 76 -0.79 -15.64 -28.72
C GLY A 76 -1.26 -16.57 -27.60
N THR A 77 -0.39 -16.90 -26.65
CA THR A 77 -0.70 -17.84 -25.57
C THR A 77 -0.54 -17.22 -24.18
N THR A 78 -1.27 -17.79 -23.23
CA THR A 78 -1.05 -17.60 -21.80
C THR A 78 -0.71 -18.94 -21.17
N ALA A 79 0.49 -19.06 -20.61
CA ALA A 79 0.96 -20.28 -19.95
C ALA A 79 0.72 -20.19 -18.43
N LEU A 80 0.33 -21.34 -17.85
CA LEU A 80 0.22 -21.53 -16.41
C LEU A 80 1.34 -22.43 -15.92
N TRP A 81 1.98 -22.06 -14.83
CA TRP A 81 3.13 -22.75 -14.25
C TRP A 81 2.87 -23.05 -12.78
N ASP A 82 3.33 -24.21 -12.33
CA ASP A 82 3.43 -24.47 -10.90
C ASP A 82 4.56 -23.61 -10.31
N ALA A 83 4.20 -22.71 -9.41
CA ALA A 83 5.14 -21.77 -8.82
C ALA A 83 6.19 -22.43 -7.88
N ARG A 84 5.97 -23.69 -7.47
CA ARG A 84 6.90 -24.42 -6.59
C ARG A 84 7.91 -25.26 -7.35
N GLY A 85 7.47 -25.87 -8.44
CA GLY A 85 8.30 -26.81 -9.23
C GLY A 85 8.66 -26.33 -10.62
N GLY A 86 8.11 -25.20 -11.07
CA GLY A 86 8.37 -24.62 -12.39
C GLY A 86 7.77 -25.42 -13.57
N GLN A 87 6.93 -26.41 -13.30
CA GLN A 87 6.31 -27.23 -14.35
C GLN A 87 5.20 -26.43 -15.02
N ARG A 88 5.10 -26.54 -16.34
CA ARG A 88 4.00 -25.96 -17.09
C ARG A 88 2.74 -26.82 -16.89
N LEU A 89 1.72 -26.21 -16.27
CA LEU A 89 0.43 -26.86 -15.98
C LEU A 89 -0.51 -26.82 -17.19
N ALA A 90 -0.53 -25.70 -17.92
CA ALA A 90 -1.41 -25.51 -19.05
C ALA A 90 -0.87 -24.46 -20.03
N LEU A 91 -1.39 -24.50 -21.25
CA LEU A 91 -1.21 -23.48 -22.26
C LEU A 91 -2.60 -23.09 -22.80
N LEU A 92 -2.97 -21.83 -22.62
CA LEU A 92 -4.25 -21.27 -23.05
C LEU A 92 -4.03 -20.45 -24.33
N GLU A 93 -4.67 -20.85 -25.43
CA GLU A 93 -4.54 -20.18 -26.72
C GLU A 93 -5.60 -19.10 -26.84
N GLN A 94 -5.17 -17.85 -27.06
CA GLN A 94 -6.06 -16.71 -27.27
C GLN A 94 -6.89 -16.92 -28.55
N PRO A 95 -8.21 -16.73 -28.51
CA PRO A 95 -9.01 -16.75 -29.72
C PRO A 95 -8.44 -15.84 -30.81
N GLY A 96 -8.28 -16.34 -32.04
CA GLY A 96 -7.67 -15.57 -33.12
C GLY A 96 -6.13 -15.52 -33.12
N ALA A 97 -5.46 -16.20 -32.16
CA ALA A 97 -4.00 -16.25 -32.01
C ALA A 97 -3.33 -14.86 -31.95
N SER A 98 -4.07 -13.84 -31.48
CA SER A 98 -3.56 -12.48 -31.33
C SER A 98 -2.55 -12.39 -30.17
N PRO A 99 -1.47 -11.60 -30.29
CA PRO A 99 -0.49 -11.38 -29.23
C PRO A 99 -1.14 -10.99 -27.90
N VAL A 100 -0.90 -11.76 -26.85
CA VAL A 100 -1.43 -11.47 -25.50
C VAL A 100 -0.48 -10.50 -24.81
N ARG A 101 -1.04 -9.38 -24.33
CA ARG A 101 -0.28 -8.27 -23.73
C ARG A 101 -0.33 -8.25 -22.23
N VAL A 102 -1.43 -8.70 -21.64
CA VAL A 102 -1.67 -8.62 -20.20
C VAL A 102 -2.44 -9.84 -19.72
N CYS A 103 -2.14 -10.29 -18.51
CA CYS A 103 -2.90 -11.31 -17.80
C CYS A 103 -2.99 -11.00 -16.30
N ARG A 104 -4.12 -11.36 -15.66
CA ARG A 104 -4.35 -11.18 -14.22
C ARG A 104 -5.27 -12.26 -13.68
N PHE A 105 -4.96 -12.79 -12.51
CA PHE A 105 -5.89 -13.64 -11.77
C PHE A 105 -6.97 -12.80 -11.08
N SER A 106 -8.18 -13.36 -10.98
CA SER A 106 -9.19 -12.84 -10.06
C SER A 106 -8.74 -13.04 -8.60
N PRO A 107 -9.22 -12.24 -7.64
CA PRO A 107 -8.79 -12.36 -6.23
C PRO A 107 -9.04 -13.74 -5.61
N GLU A 108 -10.03 -14.47 -6.10
CA GLU A 108 -10.40 -15.80 -5.60
C GLU A 108 -9.75 -16.96 -6.38
N ASP A 109 -8.79 -16.68 -7.28
CA ASP A 109 -8.15 -17.66 -8.18
C ASP A 109 -9.13 -18.44 -9.08
N THR A 110 -10.40 -18.02 -9.16
CA THR A 110 -11.44 -18.71 -9.96
C THR A 110 -11.25 -18.46 -11.45
N TYR A 111 -10.87 -17.23 -11.80
CA TYR A 111 -10.70 -16.79 -13.17
C TYR A 111 -9.30 -16.22 -13.42
N LEU A 112 -8.85 -16.38 -14.69
CA LEU A 112 -7.72 -15.68 -15.25
C LEU A 112 -8.21 -14.82 -16.41
N LEU A 113 -7.89 -13.54 -16.40
CA LEU A 113 -8.14 -12.63 -17.51
C LEU A 113 -6.91 -12.57 -18.39
N SER A 114 -7.11 -12.65 -19.70
CA SER A 114 -6.09 -12.33 -20.70
C SER A 114 -6.59 -11.29 -21.68
N GLY A 115 -5.71 -10.37 -22.05
CA GLY A 115 -6.02 -9.29 -22.97
C GLY A 115 -5.02 -9.22 -24.10
N ALA A 116 -5.52 -9.07 -25.35
CA ALA A 116 -4.71 -9.18 -26.54
C ALA A 116 -4.64 -7.88 -27.37
N ALA A 117 -3.72 -7.90 -28.34
CA ALA A 117 -3.43 -6.76 -29.21
C ALA A 117 -4.58 -6.39 -30.17
N ASP A 118 -5.49 -7.31 -30.46
CA ASP A 118 -6.71 -7.07 -31.25
C ASP A 118 -7.87 -6.50 -30.43
N GLY A 119 -7.65 -6.20 -29.13
CA GLY A 119 -8.66 -5.73 -28.21
C GLY A 119 -9.49 -6.82 -27.57
N SER A 120 -9.25 -8.10 -27.89
CA SER A 120 -9.97 -9.19 -27.27
C SER A 120 -9.60 -9.36 -25.80
N VAL A 121 -10.63 -9.56 -24.97
CA VAL A 121 -10.57 -9.84 -23.55
C VAL A 121 -11.16 -11.21 -23.31
N VAL A 122 -10.44 -12.08 -22.63
CA VAL A 122 -10.91 -13.44 -22.35
C VAL A 122 -10.81 -13.73 -20.86
N LEU A 123 -11.88 -14.26 -20.29
CA LEU A 123 -11.91 -14.86 -18.96
C LEU A 123 -11.81 -16.39 -19.11
N TRP A 124 -10.79 -16.95 -18.51
CA TRP A 124 -10.56 -18.38 -18.41
C TRP A 124 -10.98 -18.89 -17.04
N ASN A 125 -11.67 -19.99 -16.98
CA ASN A 125 -11.88 -20.69 -15.71
C ASN A 125 -10.61 -21.49 -15.38
N VAL A 126 -9.97 -21.15 -14.26
CA VAL A 126 -8.64 -21.71 -13.89
C VAL A 126 -8.73 -23.21 -13.58
N GLN A 127 -9.81 -23.68 -12.98
CA GLN A 127 -9.97 -25.09 -12.63
C GLN A 127 -10.20 -25.98 -13.85
N SER A 128 -11.07 -25.55 -14.76
CA SER A 128 -11.41 -26.35 -15.98
C SER A 128 -10.47 -26.09 -17.14
N LEU A 129 -9.64 -25.03 -17.08
CA LEU A 129 -8.74 -24.56 -18.13
C LEU A 129 -9.47 -24.23 -19.46
N LYS A 130 -10.75 -23.88 -19.36
CA LYS A 130 -11.58 -23.56 -20.52
C LYS A 130 -11.94 -22.08 -20.55
N LEU A 131 -12.14 -21.58 -21.76
CA LEU A 131 -12.70 -20.26 -21.98
C LEU A 131 -14.07 -20.19 -21.30
N HIS A 132 -14.23 -19.26 -20.38
CA HIS A 132 -15.49 -19.00 -19.69
C HIS A 132 -16.32 -17.96 -20.44
N ARG A 133 -15.72 -16.80 -20.73
CA ARG A 133 -16.36 -15.70 -21.44
C ARG A 133 -15.31 -14.90 -22.24
N SER A 134 -15.79 -14.19 -23.25
CA SER A 134 -14.97 -13.28 -24.03
C SER A 134 -15.71 -12.00 -24.37
N GLY A 135 -14.97 -10.92 -24.52
CA GLY A 135 -15.43 -9.61 -24.93
C GLY A 135 -14.40 -8.94 -25.83
N ASN A 136 -14.71 -7.73 -26.27
CA ASN A 136 -13.77 -6.93 -27.07
C ASN A 136 -13.88 -5.47 -26.67
N VAL A 137 -12.71 -4.83 -26.51
CA VAL A 137 -12.60 -3.38 -26.27
C VAL A 137 -12.64 -2.68 -27.63
N LYS A 138 -13.47 -1.67 -27.76
CA LYS A 138 -13.58 -0.92 -29.01
C LYS A 138 -12.36 -0.04 -29.23
N GLY A 139 -11.74 -0.17 -30.39
CA GLY A 139 -10.83 0.85 -30.92
C GLY A 139 -9.35 0.75 -30.51
N GLY A 140 -8.85 -0.37 -29.96
CA GLY A 140 -7.42 -0.44 -29.65
C GLY A 140 -6.97 -1.77 -29.05
N SER A 141 -5.64 -1.93 -28.94
CA SER A 141 -5.05 -3.05 -28.19
C SER A 141 -5.38 -2.96 -26.71
N LEU A 142 -5.63 -4.09 -26.08
CA LEU A 142 -5.71 -4.16 -24.64
C LEU A 142 -4.30 -4.22 -24.06
N VAL A 143 -3.97 -3.30 -23.18
CA VAL A 143 -2.61 -3.12 -22.66
C VAL A 143 -2.54 -3.17 -21.14
N ALA A 144 -3.65 -2.98 -20.45
CA ALA A 144 -3.72 -2.97 -19.00
C ALA A 144 -4.98 -3.65 -18.50
N CYS A 145 -4.92 -4.31 -17.35
CA CYS A 145 -6.09 -4.81 -16.64
C CYS A 145 -5.84 -4.93 -15.13
N ALA A 146 -6.91 -4.74 -14.35
CA ALA A 146 -6.90 -4.92 -12.90
C ALA A 146 -8.27 -5.41 -12.42
N PHE A 147 -8.29 -6.34 -11.46
CA PHE A 147 -9.52 -6.77 -10.78
C PHE A 147 -9.76 -5.90 -9.55
N SER A 148 -11.04 -5.67 -9.23
CA SER A 148 -11.41 -5.17 -7.91
C SER A 148 -11.06 -6.19 -6.82
N PRO A 149 -10.69 -5.74 -5.61
CA PRO A 149 -10.29 -6.65 -4.53
C PRO A 149 -11.35 -7.69 -4.14
N ASN A 150 -12.62 -7.36 -4.33
CA ASN A 150 -13.75 -8.27 -4.08
C ASN A 150 -14.17 -9.10 -5.30
N GLY A 151 -13.48 -8.98 -6.44
CA GLY A 151 -13.77 -9.72 -7.66
C GLY A 151 -15.09 -9.35 -8.37
N SER A 152 -15.82 -8.34 -7.90
CA SER A 152 -17.15 -7.99 -8.45
C SER A 152 -17.09 -7.32 -9.83
N PHE A 153 -15.95 -6.68 -10.15
CA PHE A 153 -15.70 -6.06 -11.44
C PHE A 153 -14.20 -6.10 -11.78
N PHE A 154 -13.88 -5.80 -13.00
CA PHE A 154 -12.50 -5.54 -13.43
C PHE A 154 -12.45 -4.37 -14.40
N VAL A 155 -11.28 -3.77 -14.51
CA VAL A 155 -11.01 -2.65 -15.40
C VAL A 155 -10.01 -3.06 -16.46
N THR A 156 -10.20 -2.59 -17.67
CA THR A 156 -9.27 -2.75 -18.78
C THR A 156 -8.88 -1.40 -19.35
N GLY A 157 -7.60 -1.27 -19.70
CA GLY A 157 -7.06 -0.08 -20.37
C GLY A 157 -6.65 -0.39 -21.80
N SER A 158 -6.99 0.51 -22.72
CA SER A 158 -6.71 0.36 -24.14
C SER A 158 -5.60 1.31 -24.63
N SER A 159 -4.96 0.94 -25.73
CA SER A 159 -3.99 1.81 -26.41
C SER A 159 -4.62 3.05 -27.04
N SER A 160 -5.95 3.12 -27.15
CA SER A 160 -6.68 4.33 -27.52
C SER A 160 -6.82 5.32 -26.37
N GLY A 161 -6.54 4.93 -25.13
CA GLY A 161 -6.62 5.76 -23.94
C GLY A 161 -7.89 5.60 -23.12
N ASP A 162 -8.72 4.62 -23.45
CA ASP A 162 -9.96 4.38 -22.76
C ASP A 162 -9.76 3.40 -21.60
N LEU A 163 -10.45 3.66 -20.48
CA LEU A 163 -10.66 2.72 -19.39
C LEU A 163 -12.09 2.19 -19.48
N THR A 164 -12.23 0.87 -19.45
CA THR A 164 -13.54 0.22 -19.47
C THR A 164 -13.72 -0.63 -18.23
N ILE A 165 -14.84 -0.45 -17.54
CA ILE A 165 -15.22 -1.24 -16.35
C ILE A 165 -16.20 -2.33 -16.80
N TRP A 166 -15.91 -3.56 -16.39
CA TRP A 166 -16.67 -4.77 -16.74
C TRP A 166 -17.20 -5.47 -15.50
N ASP A 167 -18.36 -6.05 -15.59
CA ASP A 167 -18.86 -7.01 -14.59
C ASP A 167 -18.30 -8.42 -14.81
N ASP A 168 -18.62 -9.33 -13.90
CA ASP A 168 -18.29 -10.77 -13.97
C ASP A 168 -18.91 -11.47 -15.19
N LYS A 169 -19.93 -10.86 -15.81
CA LYS A 169 -20.61 -11.35 -17.00
C LYS A 169 -20.05 -10.80 -18.31
N MET A 170 -18.95 -10.06 -18.24
CA MET A 170 -18.33 -9.38 -19.39
C MET A 170 -19.24 -8.34 -20.04
N ARG A 171 -20.12 -7.69 -19.27
CA ARG A 171 -20.88 -6.54 -19.73
C ARG A 171 -20.09 -5.28 -19.42
N CYS A 172 -19.97 -4.41 -20.41
CA CYS A 172 -19.39 -3.07 -20.21
C CYS A 172 -20.35 -2.24 -19.35
N LEU A 173 -19.91 -1.88 -18.15
CA LEU A 173 -20.67 -1.06 -17.21
C LEU A 173 -20.39 0.43 -17.41
N TYR A 174 -19.14 0.77 -17.68
CA TYR A 174 -18.69 2.15 -17.84
C TYR A 174 -17.50 2.23 -18.79
N ASN A 175 -17.37 3.32 -19.54
CA ASN A 175 -16.22 3.59 -20.42
C ASN A 175 -15.87 5.06 -20.35
N GLU A 176 -14.59 5.36 -20.11
CA GLU A 176 -14.07 6.72 -19.96
C GLU A 176 -12.78 6.91 -20.75
N LYS A 177 -12.66 8.05 -21.41
CA LYS A 177 -11.42 8.48 -22.05
C LYS A 177 -10.47 9.04 -20.98
N ALA A 178 -9.60 8.20 -20.45
CA ALA A 178 -8.72 8.55 -19.35
C ALA A 178 -7.44 9.27 -19.80
N HIS A 179 -6.84 8.85 -20.91
CA HIS A 179 -5.58 9.38 -21.41
C HIS A 179 -5.66 9.70 -22.92
N ASP A 180 -5.10 10.82 -23.34
CA ASP A 180 -5.20 11.27 -24.74
C ASP A 180 -4.36 10.42 -25.69
N LEU A 181 -3.20 9.94 -25.25
CA LEU A 181 -2.21 9.23 -26.08
C LEU A 181 -2.15 7.72 -25.82
N GLY A 182 -3.08 7.16 -25.05
CA GLY A 182 -3.16 5.75 -24.71
C GLY A 182 -2.85 5.43 -23.26
N VAL A 183 -3.59 4.46 -22.71
CA VAL A 183 -3.29 3.86 -21.39
C VAL A 183 -2.08 2.94 -21.55
N THR A 184 -1.23 2.85 -20.55
CA THR A 184 -0.07 1.93 -20.51
C THR A 184 -0.19 0.91 -19.39
N CYS A 185 -0.71 1.33 -18.23
CA CYS A 185 -0.93 0.46 -17.08
C CYS A 185 -2.10 0.98 -16.24
N CYS A 186 -2.74 0.09 -15.50
CA CYS A 186 -3.70 0.43 -14.44
C CYS A 186 -3.59 -0.54 -13.28
N ASP A 187 -3.93 -0.06 -12.09
CA ASP A 187 -3.97 -0.87 -10.87
C ASP A 187 -5.08 -0.39 -9.96
N ILE A 188 -5.63 -1.30 -9.13
CA ILE A 188 -6.69 -1.00 -8.17
C ILE A 188 -6.16 -1.32 -6.78
N SER A 189 -6.32 -0.37 -5.85
CA SER A 189 -5.93 -0.54 -4.46
C SER A 189 -6.72 -1.66 -3.80
N SER A 190 -6.04 -2.48 -3.00
CA SER A 190 -6.66 -3.55 -2.21
C SER A 190 -7.58 -3.04 -1.10
N HIS A 191 -7.41 -1.76 -0.67
CA HIS A 191 -8.19 -1.15 0.40
C HIS A 191 -9.19 -0.12 -0.16
N PRO A 192 -10.50 -0.30 0.09
CA PRO A 192 -11.49 0.71 -0.26
C PRO A 192 -11.37 1.91 0.69
N VAL A 193 -11.61 3.10 0.16
CA VAL A 193 -11.70 4.35 0.93
C VAL A 193 -13.16 4.62 1.26
N SER A 194 -13.44 4.91 2.51
CA SER A 194 -14.77 5.34 2.94
C SER A 194 -14.88 6.86 2.83
N ASP A 195 -15.95 7.34 2.23
CA ASP A 195 -16.31 8.74 2.26
C ASP A 195 -17.00 9.05 3.59
N SER A 196 -16.41 9.97 4.36
CA SER A 196 -16.93 10.38 5.67
C SER A 196 -18.30 11.07 5.59
N GLU A 197 -18.65 11.67 4.44
CA GLU A 197 -19.89 12.43 4.30
C GLU A 197 -21.08 11.55 3.92
N ASN A 198 -20.87 10.52 3.09
CA ASN A 198 -21.95 9.73 2.50
C ASN A 198 -21.98 8.25 2.93
N GLY A 199 -20.94 7.79 3.66
CA GLY A 199 -20.81 6.40 4.10
C GLY A 199 -20.57 5.37 2.98
N PHE A 200 -20.37 5.83 1.73
CA PHE A 200 -20.07 4.95 0.61
C PHE A 200 -18.61 4.53 0.61
N LYS A 201 -18.38 3.29 0.19
CA LYS A 201 -17.02 2.76 -0.03
C LYS A 201 -16.64 2.90 -1.50
N TYR A 202 -15.52 3.54 -1.76
CA TYR A 202 -14.93 3.69 -3.08
C TYR A 202 -13.68 2.84 -3.21
N PHE A 203 -13.49 2.21 -4.37
CA PHE A 203 -12.22 1.61 -4.73
C PHE A 203 -11.32 2.67 -5.36
N GLN A 204 -10.08 2.77 -4.90
CA GLN A 204 -9.10 3.63 -5.55
C GLN A 204 -8.47 2.90 -6.73
N MET A 205 -8.36 3.59 -7.86
CA MET A 205 -7.69 3.09 -9.05
C MET A 205 -6.66 4.11 -9.52
N ALA A 206 -5.55 3.63 -10.04
CA ALA A 206 -4.57 4.42 -10.76
C ALA A 206 -4.53 4.00 -12.22
N SER A 207 -4.37 4.96 -13.10
CA SER A 207 -4.04 4.72 -14.50
C SER A 207 -2.86 5.59 -14.91
N CYS A 208 -2.00 5.07 -15.76
CA CYS A 208 -0.94 5.84 -16.36
C CYS A 208 -0.98 5.73 -17.89
N GLY A 209 -0.39 6.70 -18.54
CA GLY A 209 -0.50 6.85 -19.99
C GLY A 209 0.72 7.42 -20.68
N GLN A 210 0.67 7.38 -22.00
CA GLN A 210 1.68 7.97 -22.87
C GLN A 210 1.69 9.50 -22.86
N ASP A 211 0.70 10.12 -22.21
CA ASP A 211 0.58 11.55 -21.96
C ASP A 211 1.42 12.04 -20.74
N ASN A 212 2.32 11.20 -20.23
CA ASN A 212 3.22 11.44 -19.09
C ASN A 212 2.50 11.56 -17.75
N GLN A 213 1.22 11.22 -17.67
CA GLN A 213 0.40 11.41 -16.49
C GLN A 213 0.13 10.09 -15.76
N VAL A 214 0.02 10.21 -14.45
CA VAL A 214 -0.60 9.19 -13.59
C VAL A 214 -1.87 9.82 -13.01
N LYS A 215 -3.02 9.21 -13.25
CA LYS A 215 -4.32 9.71 -12.78
C LYS A 215 -4.87 8.78 -11.70
N LEU A 216 -5.38 9.38 -10.63
CA LEU A 216 -6.09 8.67 -9.58
C LEU A 216 -7.59 8.84 -9.76
N TRP A 217 -8.32 7.76 -9.55
CA TRP A 217 -9.75 7.63 -9.72
C TRP A 217 -10.39 6.99 -8.50
N LEU A 218 -11.65 7.30 -8.27
CA LEU A 218 -12.50 6.66 -7.28
C LEU A 218 -13.63 5.94 -8.02
N ILE A 219 -13.76 4.65 -7.79
CA ILE A 219 -14.81 3.80 -8.37
C ILE A 219 -15.83 3.50 -7.28
N LEU A 220 -17.05 3.98 -7.45
CA LEU A 220 -18.21 3.53 -6.69
C LEU A 220 -18.86 2.38 -7.46
N PHE A 221 -18.94 1.22 -6.83
CA PHE A 221 -19.67 0.08 -7.36
C PHE A 221 -20.77 -0.31 -6.37
N ALA A 222 -22.01 -0.09 -6.74
CA ALA A 222 -23.16 -0.42 -5.91
C ALA A 222 -24.25 -1.09 -6.75
N ASP A 223 -24.75 -2.22 -6.28
CA ASP A 223 -25.71 -3.07 -7.00
C ASP A 223 -26.97 -2.34 -7.50
N PHE A 224 -27.40 -1.30 -6.77
CA PHE A 224 -28.60 -0.52 -7.08
C PHE A 224 -28.33 0.83 -7.76
N LEU A 225 -27.11 1.37 -7.64
CA LEU A 225 -26.74 2.69 -8.16
C LEU A 225 -25.92 2.60 -9.45
N GLY A 226 -25.47 1.39 -9.81
CA GLY A 226 -24.58 1.17 -10.94
C GLY A 226 -23.11 1.48 -10.60
N VAL A 227 -22.36 1.86 -11.63
CA VAL A 227 -20.93 2.18 -11.51
C VAL A 227 -20.72 3.66 -11.77
N GLU A 228 -20.02 4.32 -10.86
CA GLU A 228 -19.57 5.71 -11.03
C GLU A 228 -18.04 5.75 -10.97
N LEU A 229 -17.41 6.40 -11.95
CA LEU A 229 -15.98 6.64 -11.98
C LEU A 229 -15.74 8.14 -11.79
N LYS A 230 -15.10 8.51 -10.67
CA LYS A 230 -14.76 9.89 -10.34
C LYS A 230 -13.26 10.11 -10.50
N TYR A 231 -12.89 11.13 -11.28
CA TYR A 231 -11.53 11.63 -11.29
C TYR A 231 -11.19 12.26 -9.93
N LYS A 232 -10.06 11.87 -9.34
CA LYS A 232 -9.56 12.42 -8.07
C LYS A 232 -8.49 13.48 -8.30
N CYS A 233 -7.38 13.10 -8.90
CA CYS A 233 -6.26 14.01 -9.18
C CYS A 233 -5.28 13.41 -10.19
N THR A 234 -4.38 14.25 -10.71
CA THR A 234 -3.23 13.82 -11.50
C THR A 234 -1.96 13.96 -10.66
N LEU A 235 -1.16 12.90 -10.62
CA LEU A 235 0.16 12.92 -10.00
C LEU A 235 1.18 13.40 -11.02
N ASN A 236 1.79 14.53 -10.74
CA ASN A 236 2.79 15.15 -11.62
C ASN A 236 4.20 14.76 -11.13
N GLY A 237 5.14 14.65 -12.06
CA GLY A 237 6.55 14.37 -11.72
C GLY A 237 7.34 13.75 -12.86
N HIS A 238 6.68 12.99 -13.74
CA HIS A 238 7.32 12.41 -14.92
C HIS A 238 7.38 13.40 -16.09
N SER A 239 8.50 13.39 -16.80
CA SER A 239 8.73 14.23 -17.97
C SER A 239 8.57 13.47 -19.31
N ALA A 240 8.23 12.18 -19.25
CA ALA A 240 8.05 11.31 -20.40
C ALA A 240 6.96 10.27 -20.10
N PRO A 241 6.49 9.47 -21.10
CA PRO A 241 5.46 8.46 -20.93
C PRO A 241 5.66 7.59 -19.70
N VAL A 242 4.58 7.40 -18.93
CA VAL A 242 4.58 6.51 -17.75
C VAL A 242 4.15 5.12 -18.21
N LEU A 243 4.97 4.11 -17.94
CA LEU A 243 4.76 2.75 -18.44
C LEU A 243 4.16 1.79 -17.41
N ALA A 244 4.36 2.07 -16.12
CA ALA A 244 3.89 1.23 -15.04
C ALA A 244 3.40 2.03 -13.85
N CYS A 245 2.40 1.50 -13.15
CA CYS A 245 2.00 1.95 -11.83
C CYS A 245 1.53 0.77 -10.98
N ALA A 246 1.70 0.89 -9.66
CA ALA A 246 1.22 -0.09 -8.70
C ALA A 246 0.92 0.58 -7.36
N PHE A 247 -0.14 0.13 -6.66
CA PHE A 247 -0.41 0.51 -5.29
C PHE A 247 0.42 -0.33 -4.32
N SER A 248 0.81 0.28 -3.20
CA SER A 248 1.26 -0.49 -2.02
C SER A 248 0.10 -1.33 -1.47
N CYS A 249 0.42 -2.39 -0.72
CA CYS A 249 -0.59 -3.31 -0.21
C CYS A 249 -1.59 -2.64 0.74
N ASP A 250 -1.19 -1.57 1.45
CA ASP A 250 -2.03 -0.75 2.32
C ASP A 250 -2.78 0.37 1.56
N GLY A 251 -2.53 0.54 0.26
CA GLY A 251 -3.12 1.58 -0.58
C GLY A 251 -2.64 3.00 -0.27
N GLN A 252 -1.67 3.19 0.63
CA GLN A 252 -1.19 4.52 1.03
C GLN A 252 -0.20 5.12 0.05
N MET A 253 0.50 4.28 -0.70
CA MET A 253 1.49 4.72 -1.68
C MET A 253 1.15 4.20 -3.08
N ILE A 254 1.59 4.95 -4.06
CA ILE A 254 1.61 4.53 -5.46
C ILE A 254 3.01 4.74 -6.02
N VAL A 255 3.50 3.73 -6.72
CA VAL A 255 4.74 3.82 -7.48
C VAL A 255 4.43 3.94 -8.96
N SER A 256 5.24 4.70 -9.68
CA SER A 256 5.17 4.81 -11.15
C SER A 256 6.57 4.76 -11.76
N GLY A 257 6.66 4.09 -12.91
CA GLY A 257 7.88 3.93 -13.70
C GLY A 257 7.71 4.50 -15.10
N SER A 258 8.74 5.18 -15.63
CA SER A 258 8.61 5.98 -16.86
C SER A 258 9.79 5.79 -17.82
N VAL A 259 9.54 6.23 -19.06
CA VAL A 259 10.53 6.41 -20.13
C VAL A 259 11.61 7.42 -19.73
N ASP A 260 11.34 8.34 -18.80
CA ASP A 260 12.33 9.25 -18.23
C ASP A 260 13.38 8.58 -17.32
N LYS A 261 13.30 7.24 -17.18
CA LYS A 261 14.21 6.37 -16.40
C LYS A 261 14.05 6.53 -14.89
N ARG A 262 13.04 7.24 -14.44
CA ARG A 262 12.78 7.47 -13.02
C ARG A 262 11.67 6.55 -12.53
N VAL A 263 11.74 6.24 -11.26
CA VAL A 263 10.65 5.68 -10.49
C VAL A 263 10.23 6.73 -9.46
N ILE A 264 8.96 7.06 -9.43
CA ILE A 264 8.41 8.03 -8.48
C ILE A 264 7.46 7.29 -7.55
N ILE A 265 7.62 7.52 -6.25
CA ILE A 265 6.72 7.03 -5.22
C ILE A 265 5.97 8.23 -4.66
N CYS A 266 4.64 8.20 -4.74
CA CYS A 266 3.76 9.25 -4.22
C CYS A 266 2.85 8.70 -3.13
N GLU A 267 2.45 9.58 -2.24
CA GLU A 267 1.39 9.33 -1.28
C GLU A 267 0.01 9.46 -1.97
N THR A 268 -0.87 8.49 -1.78
CA THR A 268 -2.19 8.47 -2.46
C THR A 268 -3.19 9.48 -1.92
N SER A 269 -3.05 9.87 -0.64
CA SER A 269 -3.94 10.82 0.02
C SER A 269 -3.72 12.25 -0.48
N THR A 270 -2.47 12.70 -0.50
CA THR A 270 -2.06 14.07 -0.83
C THR A 270 -1.60 14.23 -2.27
N GLY A 271 -1.16 13.15 -2.92
CA GLY A 271 -0.50 13.18 -4.23
C GLY A 271 0.96 13.67 -4.19
N ASN A 272 1.51 13.89 -2.99
CA ASN A 272 2.89 14.36 -2.84
C ASN A 272 3.90 13.28 -3.20
N THR A 273 4.99 13.69 -3.83
CA THR A 273 6.12 12.80 -4.12
C THR A 273 6.91 12.53 -2.84
N LEU A 274 6.99 11.26 -2.45
CA LEU A 274 7.77 10.81 -1.31
C LEU A 274 9.23 10.53 -1.71
N HIS A 275 9.42 9.83 -2.83
CA HIS A 275 10.74 9.43 -3.31
C HIS A 275 10.81 9.49 -4.84
N THR A 276 12.00 9.84 -5.35
CA THR A 276 12.36 9.72 -6.76
C THR A 276 13.63 8.88 -6.86
N LEU A 277 13.58 7.75 -7.59
CA LEU A 277 14.66 6.81 -7.76
C LEU A 277 15.13 6.88 -9.23
N SER A 278 16.44 7.02 -9.45
CA SER A 278 17.03 7.29 -10.78
C SER A 278 18.18 6.35 -11.12
N GLN A 279 18.20 5.13 -10.57
CA GLN A 279 19.27 4.17 -10.77
C GLN A 279 19.19 3.41 -12.10
N HIS A 280 18.00 3.31 -12.69
CA HIS A 280 17.86 2.68 -14.01
C HIS A 280 18.49 3.53 -15.11
N THR A 281 19.16 2.86 -16.05
CA THR A 281 19.85 3.53 -17.17
C THR A 281 18.99 3.65 -18.42
N ARG A 282 17.89 2.89 -18.50
CA ARG A 282 16.88 2.92 -19.58
C ARG A 282 15.47 3.01 -19.02
N TYR A 283 14.46 2.86 -19.87
CA TYR A 283 13.04 3.00 -19.52
C TYR A 283 12.63 2.02 -18.43
N VAL A 284 11.94 2.51 -17.43
CA VAL A 284 11.34 1.67 -16.39
C VAL A 284 10.00 1.15 -16.92
N THR A 285 9.92 -0.16 -17.11
CA THR A 285 8.79 -0.84 -17.76
C THR A 285 7.79 -1.39 -16.78
N THR A 286 8.22 -1.66 -15.54
CA THR A 286 7.39 -2.32 -14.53
C THR A 286 7.77 -1.93 -13.13
N CYS A 287 6.77 -1.87 -12.25
CA CYS A 287 6.91 -1.66 -10.81
C CYS A 287 5.94 -2.58 -10.10
N ALA A 288 6.36 -3.16 -8.97
CA ALA A 288 5.48 -3.97 -8.13
C ALA A 288 5.88 -3.86 -6.66
N PHE A 289 4.90 -3.73 -5.77
CA PHE A 289 5.10 -3.86 -4.32
C PHE A 289 4.94 -5.31 -3.88
N ALA A 290 5.71 -5.72 -2.91
CA ALA A 290 5.52 -7.01 -2.26
C ALA A 290 4.30 -6.97 -1.33
N PRO A 291 3.48 -8.05 -1.28
CA PRO A 291 2.22 -8.03 -0.53
C PRO A 291 2.39 -8.00 1.00
N HIS A 292 3.50 -8.52 1.54
CA HIS A 292 3.69 -8.72 2.99
C HIS A 292 5.04 -8.21 3.51
N SER A 293 5.77 -7.47 2.71
CA SER A 293 7.06 -6.92 3.11
C SER A 293 7.25 -5.54 2.47
N PRO A 294 8.00 -4.64 3.10
CA PRO A 294 8.24 -3.29 2.58
C PRO A 294 9.25 -3.31 1.42
N LEU A 295 9.00 -4.16 0.43
CA LEU A 295 9.84 -4.31 -0.75
C LEU A 295 9.13 -3.78 -2.00
N LEU A 296 9.89 -3.13 -2.84
CA LEU A 296 9.50 -2.70 -4.16
C LEU A 296 10.45 -3.31 -5.19
N ALA A 297 9.92 -3.87 -6.27
CA ALA A 297 10.70 -4.25 -7.43
C ALA A 297 10.42 -3.30 -8.60
N THR A 298 11.47 -2.92 -9.31
CA THR A 298 11.37 -2.11 -10.53
C THR A 298 12.19 -2.76 -11.63
N GLY A 299 11.57 -2.98 -12.78
CA GLY A 299 12.24 -3.59 -13.94
C GLY A 299 12.37 -2.60 -15.09
N SER A 300 13.38 -2.79 -15.92
CA SER A 300 13.75 -1.84 -16.95
C SER A 300 14.22 -2.51 -18.25
N MET A 301 14.21 -1.73 -19.33
CA MET A 301 14.87 -2.04 -20.58
C MET A 301 16.40 -2.08 -20.48
N ASP A 302 16.98 -1.75 -19.34
CA ASP A 302 18.40 -1.97 -19.06
C ASP A 302 18.71 -3.42 -18.67
N LYS A 303 17.71 -4.32 -18.75
CA LYS A 303 17.79 -5.77 -18.48
C LYS A 303 17.94 -6.10 -17.00
N THR A 304 17.79 -5.12 -16.14
CA THR A 304 17.90 -5.30 -14.68
C THR A 304 16.56 -5.16 -13.97
N VAL A 305 16.47 -5.81 -12.81
CA VAL A 305 15.43 -5.58 -11.83
C VAL A 305 16.07 -5.12 -10.54
N HIS A 306 15.69 -3.96 -10.07
CA HIS A 306 16.15 -3.42 -8.80
C HIS A 306 15.15 -3.75 -7.69
N ILE A 307 15.66 -4.23 -6.57
CA ILE A 307 14.88 -4.49 -5.36
C ILE A 307 15.21 -3.42 -4.33
N TRP A 308 14.18 -2.75 -3.89
CA TRP A 308 14.26 -1.65 -2.94
C TRP A 308 13.65 -2.04 -1.61
N GLN A 309 14.32 -1.72 -0.53
CA GLN A 309 13.76 -1.72 0.80
C GLN A 309 13.17 -0.34 1.07
N LEU A 310 11.89 -0.31 1.41
CA LEU A 310 11.23 0.92 1.83
C LEU A 310 11.26 0.99 3.34
N ASP A 311 11.98 1.96 3.88
CA ASP A 311 11.85 2.30 5.29
C ASP A 311 10.53 3.06 5.43
N LEU A 312 9.53 2.40 5.95
CA LEU A 312 8.26 3.01 6.36
C LEU A 312 8.45 3.93 7.58
N ARG A 313 9.68 4.05 8.08
CA ARG A 313 10.05 5.06 9.07
C ARG A 313 10.26 6.37 8.32
N GLN A 314 9.42 7.35 8.65
CA GLN A 314 9.45 8.71 8.12
C GLN A 314 10.86 9.33 8.16
N PRO A 315 11.24 10.20 7.18
CA PRO A 315 12.37 11.11 7.36
C PRO A 315 12.00 12.10 8.46
N CYS A 316 12.88 12.18 9.44
CA CYS A 316 12.83 13.23 10.45
C CYS A 316 12.99 14.59 9.79
N ALA A 317 11.91 15.31 9.64
CA ALA A 317 11.83 16.77 9.71
C ALA A 317 10.35 17.13 9.83
N GLY A 318 9.89 17.22 11.09
CA GLY A 318 8.65 17.94 11.42
C GLY A 318 7.36 17.22 11.03
N ASP A 319 6.82 16.55 12.01
CA ASP A 319 5.41 16.33 12.28
C ASP A 319 4.61 15.25 11.58
N THR A 320 4.20 14.38 12.45
CA THR A 320 2.95 13.61 12.59
C THR A 320 2.83 12.30 11.83
N VAL A 321 3.15 11.24 12.55
CA VAL A 321 2.27 10.29 13.27
C VAL A 321 1.25 9.56 12.40
N GLU A 322 1.57 8.25 12.26
CA GLU A 322 0.65 7.11 12.43
C GLU A 322 -0.56 7.02 11.49
N ASN A 323 -0.51 6.03 10.64
CA ASN A 323 -1.58 5.02 10.59
C ASN A 323 -1.03 3.70 10.05
N GLU A 324 -0.40 2.93 10.94
CA GLU A 324 -0.54 1.48 10.84
C GLU A 324 -2.05 1.21 10.96
N SER A 325 -2.59 0.39 10.09
CA SER A 325 -3.87 -0.29 10.34
C SER A 325 -3.63 -1.17 11.57
N LYS A 326 -3.75 -0.57 12.76
CA LYS A 326 -3.83 -1.32 14.00
C LYS A 326 -5.13 -2.09 13.93
N VAL A 327 -5.06 -3.41 13.72
CA VAL A 327 -6.03 -4.33 14.31
C VAL A 327 -6.27 -3.77 15.71
N ALA A 328 -7.52 -3.44 16.04
CA ALA A 328 -7.81 -2.86 17.34
C ALA A 328 -7.12 -3.74 18.38
N VAL A 329 -6.45 -3.15 19.37
CA VAL A 329 -5.70 -3.93 20.37
C VAL A 329 -6.61 -4.98 21.01
N GLU A 330 -7.91 -4.72 21.07
CA GLU A 330 -8.96 -5.65 21.51
C GLU A 330 -9.04 -6.94 20.66
N ASP A 331 -8.61 -6.89 19.39
CA ASP A 331 -8.63 -8.02 18.46
C ASP A 331 -7.25 -8.72 18.36
N TRP A 332 -6.26 -8.31 19.15
CA TRP A 332 -4.94 -8.94 19.17
C TRP A 332 -5.02 -10.38 19.69
N SER A 333 -4.34 -11.28 18.99
CA SER A 333 -4.10 -12.65 19.44
C SER A 333 -2.99 -12.68 20.52
N GLU A 334 -2.84 -13.81 21.20
CA GLU A 334 -1.73 -14.05 22.14
C GLU A 334 -0.34 -13.88 21.48
N ASP A 335 -0.24 -14.17 20.19
CA ASP A 335 1.00 -13.98 19.41
C ASP A 335 1.29 -12.50 19.14
N ASP A 336 0.26 -11.69 18.91
CA ASP A 336 0.38 -10.24 18.73
C ASP A 336 0.80 -9.56 20.05
N VAL A 337 0.21 -9.98 21.17
CA VAL A 337 0.62 -9.54 22.52
C VAL A 337 2.07 -9.90 22.80
N SER A 338 2.50 -11.09 22.38
CA SER A 338 3.88 -11.55 22.54
C SER A 338 4.86 -10.72 21.73
N ALA A 339 4.50 -10.39 20.48
CA ALA A 339 5.30 -9.52 19.62
C ALA A 339 5.41 -8.10 20.20
N TRP A 340 4.30 -7.56 20.75
CA TRP A 340 4.29 -6.28 21.43
C TRP A 340 5.18 -6.27 22.68
N LEU A 341 5.10 -7.29 23.54
CA LEU A 341 5.98 -7.42 24.71
C LEU A 341 7.47 -7.41 24.30
N CYS A 342 7.84 -8.13 23.25
CA CYS A 342 9.20 -8.13 22.72
C CYS A 342 9.63 -6.73 22.25
N ALA A 343 8.74 -5.99 21.60
CA ALA A 343 8.99 -4.63 21.11
C ALA A 343 9.14 -3.61 22.24
N GLN A 344 8.60 -3.88 23.44
CA GLN A 344 8.67 -3.01 24.63
C GLN A 344 9.80 -3.38 25.62
N ASP A 345 10.76 -4.23 25.20
CA ASP A 345 11.82 -4.78 26.07
C ASP A 345 11.29 -5.56 27.30
N LEU A 346 10.14 -6.21 27.11
CA LEU A 346 9.47 -7.04 28.12
C LEU A 346 9.45 -8.53 27.71
N ALA A 347 10.41 -8.97 26.92
CA ALA A 347 10.49 -10.33 26.36
C ALA A 347 10.47 -11.43 27.44
N ASP A 348 10.98 -11.14 28.64
CA ASP A 348 11.02 -12.07 29.78
C ASP A 348 9.60 -12.50 30.22
N PHE A 349 8.57 -11.72 29.91
CA PHE A 349 7.18 -11.98 30.29
C PHE A 349 6.38 -12.73 29.23
N VAL A 350 6.90 -12.91 28.01
CA VAL A 350 6.20 -13.56 26.89
C VAL A 350 5.70 -14.95 27.28
N GLY A 351 6.57 -15.76 27.89
CA GLY A 351 6.18 -17.10 28.33
C GLY A 351 5.06 -17.10 29.38
N LEU A 352 5.08 -16.13 30.30
CA LEU A 352 4.10 -15.99 31.36
C LEU A 352 2.74 -15.54 30.83
N PHE A 353 2.72 -14.59 29.87
CA PHE A 353 1.51 -14.10 29.23
C PHE A 353 0.86 -15.16 28.35
N LYS A 354 1.64 -15.93 27.57
CA LYS A 354 1.14 -17.06 26.79
C LYS A 354 0.56 -18.17 27.65
N MET A 355 1.22 -18.51 28.76
CA MET A 355 0.72 -19.56 29.70
C MET A 355 -0.63 -19.19 30.34
N ASN A 356 -0.96 -17.92 30.40
CA ASN A 356 -2.22 -17.41 30.95
C ASN A 356 -3.20 -16.94 29.86
N ASN A 357 -2.92 -17.24 28.57
CA ASN A 357 -3.77 -16.93 27.42
C ASN A 357 -4.18 -15.45 27.38
N ILE A 358 -3.24 -14.54 27.61
CA ILE A 358 -3.50 -13.09 27.59
C ILE A 358 -3.55 -12.60 26.15
N ASP A 359 -4.75 -12.37 25.66
CA ASP A 359 -5.04 -11.71 24.37
C ASP A 359 -5.10 -10.17 24.54
N GLY A 360 -5.45 -9.46 23.47
CA GLY A 360 -5.52 -8.01 23.49
C GLY A 360 -6.56 -7.44 24.46
N LYS A 361 -7.71 -8.11 24.62
CA LYS A 361 -8.75 -7.72 25.58
C LYS A 361 -8.27 -7.88 27.01
N GLU A 362 -7.70 -9.03 27.32
CA GLU A 362 -7.16 -9.30 28.66
C GLU A 362 -5.96 -8.38 28.95
N LEU A 363 -5.10 -8.10 27.98
CA LEU A 363 -3.98 -7.15 28.10
C LEU A 363 -4.48 -5.76 28.56
N LEU A 364 -5.52 -5.24 27.91
CA LEU A 364 -6.10 -3.95 28.23
C LEU A 364 -6.80 -3.91 29.59
N ASN A 365 -7.21 -5.05 30.14
CA ASN A 365 -7.89 -5.14 31.44
C ASN A 365 -6.93 -5.42 32.60
N LEU A 366 -5.64 -5.67 32.35
CA LEU A 366 -4.66 -5.94 33.40
C LEU A 366 -4.53 -4.79 34.38
N THR A 367 -4.57 -5.14 35.67
CA THR A 367 -4.40 -4.22 36.79
C THR A 367 -3.15 -4.57 37.59
N LYS A 368 -2.77 -3.68 38.52
CA LYS A 368 -1.64 -3.92 39.42
C LYS A 368 -1.86 -5.17 40.31
N GLU A 369 -3.11 -5.46 40.59
CA GLU A 369 -3.51 -6.60 41.42
C GLU A 369 -3.48 -7.89 40.63
N SER A 370 -3.95 -7.91 39.37
CA SER A 370 -3.88 -9.08 38.50
C SER A 370 -2.44 -9.48 38.16
N LEU A 371 -1.56 -8.52 37.92
CA LEU A 371 -0.13 -8.76 37.72
C LEU A 371 0.56 -9.38 38.93
N ALA A 372 0.10 -9.04 40.16
CA ALA A 372 0.67 -9.57 41.40
C ALA A 372 0.11 -10.96 41.77
N ASN A 373 -1.22 -11.11 41.69
CA ASN A 373 -1.92 -12.27 42.24
C ASN A 373 -2.11 -13.39 41.21
N GLU A 374 -2.41 -13.03 39.97
CA GLU A 374 -2.71 -13.99 38.90
C GLU A 374 -1.45 -14.33 38.09
N LEU A 375 -0.73 -13.31 37.60
CA LEU A 375 0.51 -13.48 36.86
C LEU A 375 1.75 -13.66 37.74
N LYS A 376 1.63 -13.56 39.08
CA LYS A 376 2.69 -13.80 40.06
C LYS A 376 4.00 -13.07 39.78
N ILE A 377 3.94 -11.86 39.22
CA ILE A 377 5.11 -11.02 39.03
C ILE A 377 5.49 -10.42 40.40
N GLU A 378 6.49 -10.97 41.06
CA GLU A 378 6.87 -10.57 42.43
C GLU A 378 7.47 -9.18 42.51
N SER A 379 8.25 -8.77 41.49
CA SER A 379 8.94 -7.46 41.47
C SER A 379 8.00 -6.28 41.25
N LEU A 380 7.94 -5.37 42.22
CA LEU A 380 7.15 -4.14 42.13
C LEU A 380 7.58 -3.27 40.93
N GLY A 381 8.88 -3.19 40.66
CA GLY A 381 9.42 -2.40 39.53
C GLY A 381 9.02 -2.98 38.18
N GLN A 382 9.02 -4.31 38.05
CA GLN A 382 8.59 -4.97 36.80
C GLN A 382 7.09 -4.78 36.57
N ARG A 383 6.25 -4.93 37.59
CA ARG A 383 4.80 -4.64 37.50
C ARG A 383 4.53 -3.20 37.07
N SER A 384 5.27 -2.24 37.62
CA SER A 384 5.12 -0.83 37.27
C SER A 384 5.53 -0.56 35.80
N LYS A 385 6.60 -1.20 35.29
CA LYS A 385 7.00 -1.08 33.89
C LYS A 385 5.95 -1.64 32.93
N VAL A 386 5.43 -2.85 33.24
CA VAL A 386 4.39 -3.48 32.41
C VAL A 386 3.14 -2.61 32.37
N LEU A 387 2.66 -2.12 33.53
CA LEU A 387 1.49 -1.25 33.61
C LEU A 387 1.70 0.08 32.87
N GLN A 388 2.86 0.69 33.01
CA GLN A 388 3.19 1.92 32.30
C GLN A 388 3.08 1.72 30.78
N LYS A 389 3.61 0.59 30.27
CA LYS A 389 3.54 0.28 28.85
C LYS A 389 2.11 -0.02 28.36
N ILE A 390 1.31 -0.69 29.18
CA ILE A 390 -0.12 -0.88 28.91
C ILE A 390 -0.88 0.45 28.91
N GLU A 391 -0.55 1.36 29.85
CA GLU A 391 -1.17 2.68 29.91
C GLU A 391 -0.79 3.55 28.71
N GLU A 392 0.49 3.53 28.28
CA GLU A 392 0.94 4.16 27.05
C GLU A 392 0.17 3.59 25.83
N LEU A 393 -0.08 2.28 25.78
CA LEU A 393 -0.88 1.63 24.75
C LEU A 393 -2.35 2.08 24.77
N ARG A 394 -2.98 2.18 25.96
CA ARG A 394 -4.35 2.70 26.13
C ARG A 394 -4.46 4.15 25.68
N MET A 395 -3.51 4.99 26.06
CA MET A 395 -3.48 6.41 25.64
C MET A 395 -3.33 6.56 24.13
N THR A 396 -2.56 5.71 23.50
CA THR A 396 -2.42 5.69 22.03
C THR A 396 -3.75 5.32 21.34
N MET A 397 -4.56 4.43 21.93
CA MET A 397 -5.88 4.07 21.39
C MET A 397 -6.90 5.22 21.48
N ILE A 398 -6.86 6.00 22.57
CA ILE A 398 -7.78 7.13 22.78
C ILE A 398 -7.51 8.24 21.75
N SER A 399 -6.25 8.44 21.35
CA SER A 399 -5.87 9.46 20.35
C SER A 399 -6.30 9.12 18.91
N VAL A 400 -6.65 7.86 18.60
CA VAL A 400 -7.03 7.41 17.25
C VAL A 400 -8.53 7.48 16.98
N SER A 401 -9.39 7.57 18.02
CA SER A 401 -10.84 7.40 17.86
C SER A 401 -11.66 8.69 17.75
N VAL A 402 -11.11 9.88 18.14
CA VAL A 402 -11.82 11.18 17.98
C VAL A 402 -10.80 12.28 17.69
N PRO A 403 -11.02 13.14 16.68
CA PRO A 403 -10.13 14.27 16.43
C PRO A 403 -10.11 15.20 17.63
N VAL A 404 -8.92 15.42 18.20
CA VAL A 404 -8.72 16.36 19.29
C VAL A 404 -9.02 17.77 18.78
N PRO A 405 -9.88 18.57 19.46
CA PRO A 405 -10.12 19.96 19.06
C PRO A 405 -8.81 20.75 18.97
N ASP A 406 -8.63 21.52 17.90
CA ASP A 406 -7.40 22.28 17.65
C ASP A 406 -7.03 23.25 18.79
N GLU A 407 -8.04 23.74 19.53
CA GLU A 407 -7.84 24.60 20.70
C GLU A 407 -7.20 23.90 21.91
N PHE A 408 -7.17 22.56 21.91
CA PHE A 408 -6.54 21.77 22.99
C PHE A 408 -5.10 21.37 22.63
N LEU A 409 -4.69 21.59 21.38
CA LEU A 409 -3.35 21.28 20.90
C LEU A 409 -2.39 22.46 21.12
N CYS A 410 -1.20 22.16 21.61
CA CYS A 410 -0.14 23.17 21.74
C CYS A 410 0.35 23.61 20.33
N PRO A 411 0.37 24.92 20.03
CA PRO A 411 0.84 25.43 18.76
C PRO A 411 2.32 25.12 18.43
N ILE A 412 3.13 24.82 19.46
CA ILE A 412 4.55 24.48 19.28
C ILE A 412 4.74 22.99 19.02
N THR A 413 4.13 22.12 19.84
CA THR A 413 4.34 20.66 19.78
C THR A 413 3.26 19.95 18.97
N ARG A 414 2.12 20.59 18.71
CA ARG A 414 0.93 19.99 18.11
C ARG A 414 0.36 18.80 18.87
N GLU A 415 0.72 18.66 20.13
CA GLU A 415 0.23 17.65 21.05
C GLU A 415 -0.81 18.23 22.01
N LEU A 416 -1.63 17.35 22.61
CA LEU A 416 -2.61 17.73 23.62
C LEU A 416 -1.90 18.35 24.84
N MET A 417 -2.33 19.55 25.24
CA MET A 417 -1.71 20.25 26.36
C MET A 417 -2.05 19.62 27.70
N ASN A 418 -1.04 19.30 28.47
CA ASN A 418 -1.17 18.76 29.82
C ASN A 418 -1.08 19.88 30.88
N ASP A 419 -0.24 20.88 30.68
CA ASP A 419 -0.12 22.05 31.54
C ASP A 419 -0.13 23.35 30.71
N PRO A 420 -1.32 23.74 30.21
CA PRO A 420 -1.44 24.88 29.31
C PRO A 420 -1.16 26.19 30.06
N VAL A 421 -0.34 27.04 29.44
CA VAL A 421 0.00 28.40 29.92
C VAL A 421 -0.29 29.42 28.83
N ILE A 422 -0.68 30.61 29.25
CA ILE A 422 -0.89 31.79 28.39
C ILE A 422 0.37 32.63 28.38
N ALA A 423 0.89 32.95 27.20
CA ALA A 423 1.95 33.93 27.03
C ALA A 423 1.39 35.32 26.76
N THR A 424 2.25 36.34 26.75
CA THR A 424 1.83 37.77 26.57
C THR A 424 1.33 38.09 25.17
N ASP A 425 1.40 37.18 24.23
CA ASP A 425 0.79 37.26 22.92
C ASP A 425 -0.69 36.82 22.91
N GLY A 426 -1.21 36.33 24.07
CA GLY A 426 -2.59 35.90 24.24
C GLY A 426 -2.87 34.46 23.85
N TYR A 427 -1.88 33.71 23.31
CA TYR A 427 -2.03 32.31 22.92
C TYR A 427 -1.67 31.37 24.08
N SER A 428 -2.23 30.16 24.03
CA SER A 428 -1.94 29.09 24.99
C SER A 428 -0.96 28.10 24.41
N TYR A 429 -0.04 27.64 25.22
CA TYR A 429 1.04 26.70 24.87
C TYR A 429 1.24 25.70 26.00
N GLU A 430 1.83 24.54 25.68
CA GLU A 430 2.35 23.65 26.73
C GLU A 430 3.51 24.35 27.45
N ARG A 431 3.52 24.28 28.77
CA ARG A 431 4.49 25.02 29.62
C ARG A 431 5.92 24.72 29.22
N GLU A 432 6.31 23.44 29.19
CA GLU A 432 7.66 23.01 28.91
C GLU A 432 8.13 23.45 27.51
N ALA A 433 7.25 23.33 26.52
CA ALA A 433 7.52 23.75 25.15
C ALA A 433 7.75 25.26 25.04
N MET A 434 6.94 26.06 25.77
CA MET A 434 7.07 27.53 25.76
C MET A 434 8.29 28.01 26.54
N GLU A 435 8.64 27.39 27.66
CA GLU A 435 9.85 27.66 28.41
C GLU A 435 11.11 27.39 27.58
N ASN A 436 11.15 26.28 26.88
CA ASN A 436 12.22 25.96 25.94
C ASN A 436 12.28 26.95 24.77
N TRP A 437 11.15 27.39 24.25
CA TRP A 437 11.09 28.38 23.17
C TRP A 437 11.65 29.73 23.63
N ILE A 438 11.20 30.24 24.78
CA ILE A 438 11.62 31.51 25.34
C ILE A 438 13.12 31.53 25.68
N SER A 439 13.68 30.38 26.08
CA SER A 439 15.11 30.25 26.37
C SER A 439 15.99 30.52 25.16
N ASN A 440 15.47 30.17 23.96
CA ASN A 440 16.20 30.31 22.70
C ASN A 440 15.77 31.52 21.86
N ARG A 441 14.50 31.96 22.00
CA ARG A 441 13.91 33.03 21.19
C ARG A 441 12.95 33.84 22.06
N ARG A 442 13.06 35.20 22.03
CA ARG A 442 12.19 36.10 22.79
C ARG A 442 11.01 36.63 21.95
N SER A 443 10.52 35.79 21.01
CA SER A 443 9.39 36.13 20.13
C SER A 443 8.27 35.11 20.27
N SER A 444 7.03 35.51 19.95
CA SER A 444 5.87 34.65 19.93
C SER A 444 6.04 33.53 18.87
N PRO A 445 5.76 32.28 19.21
CA PRO A 445 5.73 31.18 18.25
C PRO A 445 4.67 31.39 17.15
N MET A 446 3.56 32.01 17.46
CA MET A 446 2.44 32.21 16.52
C MET A 446 2.57 33.47 15.68
N THR A 447 2.98 34.59 16.25
CA THR A 447 3.00 35.90 15.54
C THR A 447 4.39 36.31 15.08
N ASN A 448 5.44 35.67 15.58
CA ASN A 448 6.85 35.99 15.39
C ASN A 448 7.28 37.39 15.89
N LEU A 449 6.36 38.09 16.60
CA LEU A 449 6.63 39.40 17.19
C LEU A 449 7.32 39.24 18.55
N PRO A 450 8.13 40.24 18.99
CA PRO A 450 8.75 40.20 20.31
C PRO A 450 7.71 40.11 21.42
N LEU A 451 7.93 39.23 22.41
CA LEU A 451 7.08 39.14 23.61
C LEU A 451 7.39 40.28 24.54
N HIS A 452 6.35 41.01 24.99
CA HIS A 452 6.48 42.12 25.93
C HIS A 452 6.93 41.70 27.32
N SER A 453 6.64 40.45 27.70
CA SER A 453 7.09 39.83 28.96
C SER A 453 7.25 38.32 28.74
N LEU A 454 8.19 37.72 29.46
CA LEU A 454 8.42 36.27 29.44
C LEU A 454 7.62 35.52 30.51
N LEU A 455 6.68 36.25 31.20
CA LEU A 455 5.85 35.64 32.23
C LEU A 455 4.81 34.72 31.59
N LEU A 456 4.75 33.48 32.07
CA LEU A 456 3.75 32.49 31.66
C LEU A 456 2.69 32.34 32.75
N THR A 457 1.43 32.55 32.38
CA THR A 457 0.30 32.45 33.30
C THR A 457 -0.43 31.11 33.08
N PRO A 458 -0.66 30.27 34.12
CA PRO A 458 -1.39 29.02 33.98
C PRO A 458 -2.81 29.22 33.41
N ASN A 459 -3.16 28.52 32.33
CA ASN A 459 -4.52 28.52 31.77
C ASN A 459 -5.36 27.42 32.42
N ARG A 460 -5.87 27.69 33.63
CA ARG A 460 -6.69 26.72 34.37
C ARG A 460 -8.00 26.38 33.68
N THR A 461 -8.59 27.32 32.95
CA THR A 461 -9.83 27.11 32.22
C THR A 461 -9.66 26.10 31.11
N LEU A 462 -8.59 26.26 30.29
CA LEU A 462 -8.28 25.34 29.23
C LEU A 462 -7.90 23.95 29.77
N LYS A 463 -7.13 23.90 30.87
CA LYS A 463 -6.80 22.64 31.55
C LYS A 463 -8.04 21.87 31.99
N MET A 464 -9.02 22.57 32.56
CA MET A 464 -10.30 21.95 32.97
C MET A 464 -11.13 21.50 31.76
N ALA A 465 -11.11 22.26 30.65
CA ALA A 465 -11.82 21.90 29.44
C ALA A 465 -11.24 20.63 28.84
N ILE A 466 -9.90 20.52 28.75
CA ILE A 466 -9.18 19.33 28.30
C ILE A 466 -9.51 18.12 29.17
N THR A 467 -9.45 18.29 30.51
CA THR A 467 -9.77 17.18 31.42
C THR A 467 -11.21 16.69 31.24
N ARG A 468 -12.18 17.58 31.12
CA ARG A 468 -13.59 17.21 30.89
C ARG A 468 -13.77 16.53 29.55
N TRP A 469 -13.09 16.99 28.52
CA TRP A 469 -13.13 16.35 27.18
C TRP A 469 -12.57 14.93 27.26
N LEU A 470 -11.43 14.70 27.91
CA LEU A 470 -10.87 13.39 28.16
C LEU A 470 -11.84 12.48 28.95
N ASP A 471 -12.49 12.98 29.97
CA ASP A 471 -13.48 12.23 30.79
C ASP A 471 -14.73 11.83 29.97
N THR A 472 -15.08 12.60 28.93
CA THR A 472 -16.21 12.28 28.04
C THR A 472 -15.84 11.22 26.98
N GLN A 473 -14.57 11.03 26.69
CA GLN A 473 -14.09 10.00 25.79
C GLN A 473 -13.89 8.63 26.47
N GLN A 474 -13.90 8.61 27.81
CA GLN A 474 -13.77 7.37 28.61
C GLN A 474 -15.13 6.74 28.98
N LYS A 475 -16.25 7.34 28.54
CA LYS A 475 -17.61 6.82 28.74
C LYS A 475 -18.20 6.29 27.44
#